data_18c37f745940ce198d7dfd9fe6bbb446
#
_entry.id   18c37f745940ce198d7dfd9fe6bbb446
#
_cell.length_a   1.000
_cell.length_b   1.000
_cell.length_c   1.000
_cell.angle_alpha   90.00
_cell.angle_beta   90.00
_cell.angle_gamma   90.00
#
_symmetry.space_group_name_H-M   'P 1'
#
loop_
_entity.id
_entity.type
_entity.pdbx_description
1 polymer ?
#
loop_
_entity_poly.entity_id
_entity_poly.type
_entity_poly.pdbx_seq_one_letter_code
_entity_poly.pdbx_strand_id
1 'polypeptide(L)'
;MQIRLIRSATLVVEMADVRLLIDPWLAAKGEGRSYSGRATSPLVDLPLSVDELLHGIDAVLISHLHSDHFDDAAQRALPKSMPILCHGRDKAAISQMGFEDVRAIGQGLTLGSVRIRTTDGKHGPPEVLGDMGEVSGFLIEAPDEPTLYWAGDTVLCPEVKAVLADERPDVVVVHGCGALWKGKGPLVMDGPMVLETVRLSGHAKVVVTHLDAVDHATVSRADLRRIAAAASIDQSRLLVPEDGEILSF
;
A
#
# COMPACT_ATOMS: atom_id res chain seq x y z
N MET A 1 -4.26 -16.33 5.78
CA MET A 1 -3.61 -15.21 5.04
C MET A 1 -2.30 -14.81 5.72
N GLN A 2 -1.27 -14.46 4.92
CA GLN A 2 -0.03 -13.84 5.42
C GLN A 2 0.24 -12.54 4.66
N ILE A 3 0.79 -11.54 5.37
CA ILE A 3 1.25 -10.27 4.80
C ILE A 3 2.69 -10.08 5.21
N ARG A 4 3.59 -9.90 4.23
CA ARG A 4 4.98 -9.51 4.47
C ARG A 4 5.18 -8.07 4.04
N LEU A 5 5.52 -7.20 4.98
CA LEU A 5 5.98 -5.84 4.62
C LEU A 5 7.39 -5.95 4.02
N ILE A 6 7.56 -5.48 2.81
CA ILE A 6 8.88 -5.42 2.18
C ILE A 6 9.52 -4.07 2.53
N ARG A 7 8.92 -2.98 2.07
CA ARG A 7 9.38 -1.62 2.36
C ARG A 7 8.31 -0.62 1.91
N SER A 8 8.05 0.41 2.70
CA SER A 8 7.09 1.47 2.32
C SER A 8 5.69 0.89 2.03
N ALA A 9 5.18 1.10 0.81
CA ALA A 9 3.93 0.54 0.32
C ALA A 9 4.06 -0.90 -0.20
N THR A 10 5.29 -1.38 -0.46
CA THR A 10 5.55 -2.69 -1.07
C THR A 10 5.24 -3.82 -0.10
N LEU A 11 4.26 -4.65 -0.43
CA LEU A 11 3.84 -5.82 0.34
C LEU A 11 3.84 -7.09 -0.53
N VAL A 12 4.07 -8.22 0.12
CA VAL A 12 3.66 -9.53 -0.41
C VAL A 12 2.48 -10.00 0.42
N VAL A 13 1.38 -10.36 -0.26
CA VAL A 13 0.19 -10.94 0.34
C VAL A 13 0.04 -12.37 -0.17
N GLU A 14 0.01 -13.32 0.76
CA GLU A 14 -0.32 -14.73 0.48
C GLU A 14 -1.72 -15.01 1.02
N MET A 15 -2.65 -15.28 0.12
CA MET A 15 -4.05 -15.56 0.42
C MET A 15 -4.50 -16.76 -0.40
N ALA A 16 -4.97 -17.80 0.28
CA ALA A 16 -5.35 -19.07 -0.32
C ALA A 16 -4.24 -19.62 -1.26
N ASP A 17 -4.53 -19.72 -2.55
CA ASP A 17 -3.62 -20.26 -3.58
C ASP A 17 -2.86 -19.19 -4.37
N VAL A 18 -2.92 -17.91 -3.93
CA VAL A 18 -2.37 -16.76 -4.67
C VAL A 18 -1.35 -16.00 -3.84
N ARG A 19 -0.23 -15.64 -4.47
CA ARG A 19 0.80 -14.78 -3.93
C ARG A 19 0.91 -13.49 -4.75
N LEU A 20 0.48 -12.37 -4.17
CA LEU A 20 0.44 -11.05 -4.78
C LEU A 20 1.61 -10.19 -4.31
N LEU A 21 2.26 -9.49 -5.22
CA LEU A 21 3.19 -8.39 -4.91
C LEU A 21 2.45 -7.07 -5.15
N ILE A 22 2.29 -6.26 -4.10
CA ILE A 22 1.59 -4.98 -4.19
C ILE A 22 2.62 -3.85 -4.22
N ASP A 23 2.42 -2.92 -5.16
CA ASP A 23 3.17 -1.66 -5.31
C ASP A 23 4.69 -1.83 -5.17
N PRO A 24 5.35 -2.55 -6.11
CA PRO A 24 6.77 -2.83 -6.03
C PRO A 24 7.62 -1.57 -6.26
N TRP A 25 8.23 -1.07 -5.18
CA TRP A 25 9.27 -0.05 -5.22
C TRP A 25 10.62 -0.70 -4.96
N LEU A 26 11.39 -0.99 -6.02
CA LEU A 26 12.56 -1.85 -5.96
C LEU A 26 13.91 -1.13 -6.11
N ALA A 27 13.92 0.21 -6.25
CA ALA A 27 15.16 0.99 -6.26
C ALA A 27 16.01 0.71 -5.01
N ALA A 28 17.32 0.69 -5.15
CA ALA A 28 18.21 0.63 -4.00
C ALA A 28 18.11 1.93 -3.17
N LYS A 29 18.54 1.85 -1.92
CA LYS A 29 18.56 3.02 -1.02
C LYS A 29 19.24 4.22 -1.67
N GLY A 30 18.55 5.35 -1.70
CA GLY A 30 19.05 6.61 -2.23
C GLY A 30 19.09 6.74 -3.75
N GLU A 31 18.64 5.74 -4.51
CA GLU A 31 18.66 5.77 -5.98
C GLU A 31 17.42 6.41 -6.61
N GLY A 32 16.37 6.63 -5.86
CA GLY A 32 15.19 7.33 -6.33
C GLY A 32 15.30 8.85 -6.21
N ARG A 33 14.18 9.54 -6.19
CA ARG A 33 14.16 11.00 -6.07
C ARG A 33 13.91 11.47 -4.64
N SER A 34 14.27 12.71 -4.36
CA SER A 34 13.81 13.43 -3.17
C SER A 34 12.45 14.07 -3.46
N TYR A 35 11.50 13.93 -2.57
CA TYR A 35 10.17 14.52 -2.64
C TYR A 35 10.08 15.86 -1.88
N SER A 36 10.96 16.05 -0.88
CA SER A 36 11.02 17.27 -0.05
C SER A 36 12.29 18.09 -0.22
N GLY A 37 13.27 17.60 -0.99
CA GLY A 37 14.59 18.21 -1.13
C GLY A 37 15.55 17.89 0.03
N ARG A 38 15.17 17.01 0.97
CA ARG A 38 15.98 16.67 2.16
C ARG A 38 16.97 15.53 1.91
N ALA A 39 16.48 14.47 1.26
CA ALA A 39 17.29 13.28 0.95
C ALA A 39 16.67 12.53 -0.23
N THR A 40 17.48 11.78 -0.98
CA THR A 40 16.97 10.87 -2.03
C THR A 40 16.33 9.64 -1.37
N SER A 41 15.10 9.33 -1.78
CA SER A 41 14.37 8.13 -1.35
C SER A 41 14.69 6.95 -2.29
N PRO A 42 14.52 5.69 -1.84
CA PRO A 42 14.13 5.26 -0.52
C PRO A 42 15.25 5.49 0.53
N LEU A 43 14.85 5.77 1.79
CA LEU A 43 15.78 6.04 2.89
C LEU A 43 16.37 4.77 3.51
N VAL A 44 15.81 3.61 3.19
CA VAL A 44 16.17 2.30 3.73
C VAL A 44 16.41 1.29 2.62
N ASP A 45 17.19 0.25 2.90
CA ASP A 45 17.44 -0.84 1.96
C ASP A 45 16.24 -1.80 1.86
N LEU A 46 16.21 -2.63 0.80
CA LEU A 46 15.31 -3.78 0.75
C LEU A 46 15.76 -4.84 1.77
N PRO A 47 14.84 -5.51 2.50
CA PRO A 47 15.18 -6.53 3.48
C PRO A 47 15.60 -7.88 2.87
N LEU A 48 15.44 -8.03 1.55
CA LEU A 48 15.79 -9.23 0.77
C LEU A 48 16.16 -8.81 -0.66
N SER A 49 16.79 -9.73 -1.38
CA SER A 49 17.11 -9.50 -2.79
C SER A 49 15.85 -9.45 -3.67
N VAL A 50 15.94 -8.79 -4.82
CA VAL A 50 14.84 -8.71 -5.78
C VAL A 50 14.46 -10.10 -6.29
N ASP A 51 15.43 -10.98 -6.54
CA ASP A 51 15.17 -12.35 -7.00
C ASP A 51 14.40 -13.17 -5.96
N GLU A 52 14.76 -13.05 -4.67
CA GLU A 52 14.00 -13.67 -3.57
C GLU A 52 12.59 -13.12 -3.45
N LEU A 53 12.42 -11.80 -3.63
CA LEU A 53 11.12 -11.16 -3.58
C LEU A 53 10.20 -11.65 -4.69
N LEU A 54 10.71 -11.75 -5.92
CA LEU A 54 9.93 -12.11 -7.09
C LEU A 54 9.65 -13.62 -7.20
N HIS A 55 10.34 -14.44 -6.41
CA HIS A 55 10.15 -15.88 -6.43
C HIS A 55 8.73 -16.27 -6.02
N GLY A 56 8.03 -16.98 -6.91
CA GLY A 56 6.68 -17.50 -6.67
C GLY A 56 5.57 -16.43 -6.62
N ILE A 57 5.81 -15.23 -7.14
CA ILE A 57 4.76 -14.21 -7.32
C ILE A 57 3.88 -14.61 -8.51
N ASP A 58 2.56 -14.69 -8.29
CA ASP A 58 1.57 -15.02 -9.33
C ASP A 58 1.11 -13.79 -10.11
N ALA A 59 1.02 -12.63 -9.45
CA ALA A 59 0.68 -11.35 -10.09
C ALA A 59 1.17 -10.16 -9.27
N VAL A 60 1.31 -9.03 -9.96
CA VAL A 60 1.60 -7.72 -9.36
C VAL A 60 0.33 -6.88 -9.36
N LEU A 61 0.02 -6.27 -8.21
CA LEU A 61 -1.12 -5.37 -8.03
C LEU A 61 -0.60 -3.94 -7.89
N ILE A 62 -1.03 -3.04 -8.77
CA ILE A 62 -0.57 -1.65 -8.82
C ILE A 62 -1.74 -0.71 -8.52
N SER A 63 -1.59 0.11 -7.47
CA SER A 63 -2.60 1.07 -7.04
C SER A 63 -2.61 2.33 -7.90
N HIS A 64 -1.42 2.86 -8.19
CA HIS A 64 -1.19 4.03 -9.01
C HIS A 64 0.29 4.12 -9.45
N LEU A 65 0.62 5.07 -10.31
CA LEU A 65 1.92 5.12 -10.99
C LEU A 65 2.92 6.12 -10.37
N HIS A 66 2.81 6.43 -9.07
CA HIS A 66 3.88 7.17 -8.40
C HIS A 66 5.15 6.33 -8.28
N SER A 67 6.30 7.00 -8.31
CA SER A 67 7.61 6.33 -8.38
C SER A 67 8.03 5.60 -7.10
N ASP A 68 7.33 5.78 -6.00
CA ASP A 68 7.49 5.02 -4.75
C ASP A 68 6.47 3.87 -4.60
N HIS A 69 5.70 3.60 -5.68
CA HIS A 69 4.76 2.47 -5.81
C HIS A 69 5.09 1.58 -7.00
N PHE A 70 5.53 2.15 -8.13
CA PHE A 70 5.93 1.40 -9.32
C PHE A 70 7.07 2.08 -10.05
N ASP A 71 8.30 1.87 -9.57
CA ASP A 71 9.49 2.53 -10.08
C ASP A 71 10.12 1.85 -11.31
N ASP A 72 11.08 2.55 -11.92
CA ASP A 72 11.84 2.02 -13.07
C ASP A 72 12.62 0.74 -12.72
N ALA A 73 13.04 0.56 -11.47
CA ALA A 73 13.74 -0.66 -11.05
C ALA A 73 12.78 -1.86 -11.07
N ALA A 74 11.56 -1.69 -10.56
CA ALA A 74 10.51 -2.71 -10.63
C ALA A 74 10.13 -3.02 -12.09
N GLN A 75 9.97 -2.00 -12.94
CA GLN A 75 9.66 -2.17 -14.35
C GLN A 75 10.73 -2.96 -15.10
N ARG A 76 12.01 -2.81 -14.72
CA ARG A 76 13.13 -3.59 -15.31
C ARG A 76 13.24 -5.01 -14.75
N ALA A 77 12.99 -5.19 -13.46
CA ALA A 77 13.15 -6.46 -12.77
C ALA A 77 12.02 -7.46 -13.05
N LEU A 78 10.78 -6.95 -13.19
CA LEU A 78 9.62 -7.78 -13.44
C LEU A 78 9.66 -8.40 -14.85
N PRO A 79 9.43 -9.72 -14.98
CA PRO A 79 9.22 -10.36 -16.29
C PRO A 79 8.07 -9.67 -17.03
N LYS A 80 8.24 -9.41 -18.34
CA LYS A 80 7.17 -8.74 -19.11
C LYS A 80 5.91 -9.56 -19.28
N SER A 81 6.00 -10.88 -19.10
CA SER A 81 4.87 -11.81 -19.03
C SER A 81 4.18 -11.87 -17.65
N MET A 82 4.72 -11.19 -16.61
CA MET A 82 4.11 -11.14 -15.30
C MET A 82 2.73 -10.49 -15.39
N PRO A 83 1.67 -11.14 -14.89
CA PRO A 83 0.34 -10.52 -14.81
C PRO A 83 0.37 -9.26 -13.96
N ILE A 84 -0.05 -8.12 -14.52
CA ILE A 84 -0.19 -6.85 -13.79
C ILE A 84 -1.67 -6.54 -13.65
N LEU A 85 -2.13 -6.42 -12.41
CA LEU A 85 -3.49 -6.06 -12.06
C LEU A 85 -3.50 -4.58 -11.64
N CYS A 86 -4.37 -3.78 -12.23
CA CYS A 86 -4.40 -2.34 -11.96
C CYS A 86 -5.80 -1.75 -12.16
N HIS A 87 -5.98 -0.50 -11.78
CA HIS A 87 -7.16 0.24 -12.18
C HIS A 87 -7.20 0.45 -13.71
N GLY A 88 -8.40 0.50 -14.29
CA GLY A 88 -8.57 0.62 -15.76
C GLY A 88 -7.89 1.85 -16.37
N ARG A 89 -7.77 2.97 -15.62
CA ARG A 89 -7.11 4.20 -16.05
C ARG A 89 -5.60 4.01 -16.32
N ASP A 90 -4.94 3.10 -15.59
CA ASP A 90 -3.48 2.90 -15.64
C ASP A 90 -3.07 1.83 -16.67
N LYS A 91 -4.05 1.01 -17.13
CA LYS A 91 -3.79 -0.13 -18.02
C LYS A 91 -2.99 0.25 -19.28
N ALA A 92 -3.39 1.33 -19.94
CA ALA A 92 -2.72 1.74 -21.18
C ALA A 92 -1.26 2.16 -20.95
N ALA A 93 -1.00 2.91 -19.88
CA ALA A 93 0.35 3.34 -19.51
C ALA A 93 1.24 2.15 -19.17
N ILE A 94 0.74 1.20 -18.35
CA ILE A 94 1.49 0.00 -17.97
C ILE A 94 1.77 -0.89 -19.20
N SER A 95 0.80 -1.05 -20.11
CA SER A 95 1.02 -1.79 -21.37
C SER A 95 2.11 -1.15 -22.24
N GLN A 96 2.18 0.20 -22.27
CA GLN A 96 3.26 0.92 -22.98
C GLN A 96 4.66 0.73 -22.36
N MET A 97 4.76 0.30 -21.10
CA MET A 97 6.00 -0.09 -20.45
C MET A 97 6.48 -1.50 -20.88
N GLY A 98 5.71 -2.16 -21.77
CA GLY A 98 6.04 -3.43 -22.39
C GLY A 98 5.53 -4.67 -21.66
N PHE A 99 4.64 -4.52 -20.66
CA PHE A 99 3.97 -5.65 -20.01
C PHE A 99 2.90 -6.24 -20.93
N GLU A 100 2.90 -7.58 -21.08
CA GLU A 100 2.10 -8.31 -22.04
C GLU A 100 0.72 -8.68 -21.47
N ASP A 101 0.64 -8.94 -20.17
CA ASP A 101 -0.59 -9.33 -19.47
C ASP A 101 -1.01 -8.25 -18.45
N VAL A 102 -1.66 -7.19 -18.92
CA VAL A 102 -2.18 -6.11 -18.07
C VAL A 102 -3.70 -6.21 -17.99
N ARG A 103 -4.21 -6.44 -16.78
CA ARG A 103 -5.63 -6.68 -16.51
C ARG A 103 -6.22 -5.54 -15.68
N ALA A 104 -7.29 -4.92 -16.21
CA ALA A 104 -8.08 -3.96 -15.45
C ALA A 104 -8.99 -4.69 -14.45
N ILE A 105 -8.95 -4.27 -13.17
CA ILE A 105 -9.74 -4.92 -12.11
C ILE A 105 -11.24 -4.62 -12.27
N GLY A 106 -11.61 -3.39 -12.67
CA GLY A 106 -13.01 -2.99 -12.91
C GLY A 106 -13.93 -3.24 -11.70
N GLN A 107 -15.06 -3.88 -11.95
CA GLN A 107 -16.04 -4.26 -10.90
C GLN A 107 -15.61 -5.46 -10.05
N GLY A 108 -14.46 -6.04 -10.36
CA GLY A 108 -13.85 -7.17 -9.69
C GLY A 108 -13.16 -8.10 -10.66
N LEU A 109 -12.01 -8.63 -10.24
CA LEU A 109 -11.21 -9.59 -10.97
C LEU A 109 -10.93 -10.77 -10.07
N THR A 110 -11.01 -11.99 -10.60
CA THR A 110 -10.65 -13.20 -9.87
C THR A 110 -9.33 -13.77 -10.43
N LEU A 111 -8.40 -14.08 -9.53
CA LEU A 111 -7.15 -14.77 -9.80
C LEU A 111 -7.07 -15.99 -8.87
N GLY A 112 -7.03 -17.20 -9.43
CA GLY A 112 -7.20 -18.40 -8.60
C GLY A 112 -8.52 -18.36 -7.83
N SER A 113 -8.47 -18.54 -6.52
CA SER A 113 -9.62 -18.38 -5.62
C SER A 113 -9.78 -16.98 -5.04
N VAL A 114 -8.86 -16.04 -5.35
CA VAL A 114 -8.84 -14.70 -4.79
C VAL A 114 -9.60 -13.72 -5.69
N ARG A 115 -10.55 -13.00 -5.10
CA ARG A 115 -11.29 -11.90 -5.74
C ARG A 115 -10.70 -10.56 -5.30
N ILE A 116 -10.47 -9.67 -6.26
CA ILE A 116 -9.92 -8.32 -6.03
C ILE A 116 -10.89 -7.29 -6.60
N ARG A 117 -11.26 -6.29 -5.78
CA ARG A 117 -12.06 -5.12 -6.18
C ARG A 117 -11.28 -3.85 -5.88
N THR A 118 -11.43 -2.82 -6.71
CA THR A 118 -10.89 -1.49 -6.43
C THR A 118 -11.81 -0.73 -5.47
N THR A 119 -11.20 0.12 -4.64
CA THR A 119 -11.91 1.12 -3.82
C THR A 119 -11.37 2.51 -4.14
N ASP A 120 -12.18 3.52 -3.86
CA ASP A 120 -11.76 4.91 -4.04
C ASP A 120 -11.02 5.45 -2.81
N GLY A 121 -10.19 6.48 -3.05
CA GLY A 121 -9.47 7.19 -2.01
C GLY A 121 -9.13 8.62 -2.44
N LYS A 122 -8.54 9.39 -1.52
CA LYS A 122 -8.06 10.76 -1.79
C LYS A 122 -6.63 10.92 -1.30
N HIS A 123 -5.75 11.17 -2.23
CA HIS A 123 -4.31 11.33 -1.96
C HIS A 123 -4.00 12.76 -1.48
N GLY A 124 -4.57 13.10 -0.35
CA GLY A 124 -4.40 14.38 0.33
C GLY A 124 -5.63 15.29 0.32
N PRO A 125 -5.47 16.54 0.80
CA PRO A 125 -6.51 17.53 0.81
C PRO A 125 -6.82 18.08 -0.59
N PRO A 126 -7.97 18.75 -0.80
CA PRO A 126 -8.44 19.19 -2.12
C PRO A 126 -7.41 19.99 -2.94
N GLU A 127 -6.60 20.81 -2.29
CA GLU A 127 -5.62 21.69 -2.94
C GLU A 127 -4.39 20.97 -3.51
N VAL A 128 -4.22 19.67 -3.26
CA VAL A 128 -3.12 18.87 -3.82
C VAL A 128 -3.59 17.76 -4.74
N LEU A 129 -4.89 17.46 -4.81
CA LEU A 129 -5.42 16.34 -5.59
C LEU A 129 -5.07 16.46 -7.09
N GLY A 130 -4.98 17.69 -7.61
CA GLY A 130 -4.55 17.91 -9.00
C GLY A 130 -3.08 17.54 -9.26
N ASP A 131 -2.21 17.64 -8.24
CA ASP A 131 -0.79 17.27 -8.33
C ASP A 131 -0.62 15.75 -8.08
N MET A 132 -1.44 15.16 -7.21
CA MET A 132 -1.32 13.76 -6.77
C MET A 132 -2.02 12.78 -7.72
N GLY A 133 -3.05 13.22 -8.41
CA GLY A 133 -3.85 12.35 -9.28
C GLY A 133 -4.80 11.43 -8.51
N GLU A 134 -5.38 10.50 -9.26
CA GLU A 134 -6.30 9.50 -8.71
C GLU A 134 -5.53 8.29 -8.17
N VAL A 135 -5.99 7.75 -7.06
CA VAL A 135 -5.44 6.56 -6.40
C VAL A 135 -6.52 5.49 -6.22
N SER A 136 -6.11 4.26 -5.99
CA SER A 136 -7.03 3.17 -5.68
C SER A 136 -6.54 2.39 -4.47
N GLY A 137 -7.49 2.01 -3.63
CA GLY A 137 -7.32 0.91 -2.69
C GLY A 137 -7.84 -0.40 -3.27
N PHE A 138 -7.74 -1.47 -2.50
CA PHE A 138 -8.17 -2.81 -2.90
C PHE A 138 -8.88 -3.52 -1.75
N LEU A 139 -9.99 -4.19 -2.08
CA LEU A 139 -10.57 -5.26 -1.27
C LEU A 139 -10.14 -6.59 -1.88
N ILE A 140 -9.56 -7.46 -1.06
CA ILE A 140 -8.99 -8.74 -1.47
C ILE A 140 -9.65 -9.81 -0.59
N GLU A 141 -10.32 -10.76 -1.23
CA GLU A 141 -11.21 -11.73 -0.60
C GLU A 141 -10.94 -13.12 -1.16
N ALA A 142 -10.97 -14.14 -0.31
CA ALA A 142 -10.99 -15.54 -0.72
C ALA A 142 -11.86 -16.35 0.26
N PRO A 143 -12.43 -17.51 -0.16
CA PRO A 143 -13.17 -18.37 0.75
C PRO A 143 -12.32 -18.80 1.95
N ASP A 144 -12.92 -18.77 3.15
CA ASP A 144 -12.31 -19.20 4.42
C ASP A 144 -11.05 -18.40 4.84
N GLU A 145 -10.80 -17.26 4.21
CA GLU A 145 -9.70 -16.35 4.54
C GLU A 145 -10.23 -15.01 5.08
N PRO A 146 -9.47 -14.31 5.94
CA PRO A 146 -9.80 -12.96 6.37
C PRO A 146 -9.90 -11.99 5.17
N THR A 147 -10.94 -11.14 5.15
CA THR A 147 -11.06 -10.07 4.15
C THR A 147 -10.02 -8.99 4.41
N LEU A 148 -9.21 -8.69 3.39
CA LEU A 148 -8.19 -7.66 3.43
C LEU A 148 -8.66 -6.40 2.70
N TYR A 149 -8.65 -5.26 3.41
CA TYR A 149 -8.73 -3.93 2.80
C TYR A 149 -7.35 -3.28 2.81
N TRP A 150 -6.75 -3.11 1.64
CA TRP A 150 -5.55 -2.33 1.44
C TRP A 150 -5.96 -0.93 0.94
N ALA A 151 -5.85 0.10 1.79
CA ALA A 151 -6.41 1.42 1.48
C ALA A 151 -5.56 2.23 0.50
N GLY A 152 -4.25 1.97 0.42
CA GLY A 152 -3.32 2.70 -0.45
C GLY A 152 -3.02 4.12 0.02
N ASP A 153 -2.58 4.95 -0.94
CA ASP A 153 -2.24 6.35 -0.69
C ASP A 153 -3.49 7.22 -0.58
N THR A 154 -4.08 7.20 0.60
CA THR A 154 -5.29 7.98 0.90
C THR A 154 -5.25 8.55 2.31
N VAL A 155 -5.88 9.70 2.50
CA VAL A 155 -6.28 10.18 3.83
C VAL A 155 -7.54 9.46 4.30
N LEU A 156 -7.92 9.62 5.58
CA LEU A 156 -9.18 9.07 6.10
C LEU A 156 -10.39 9.87 5.58
N CYS A 157 -10.66 9.73 4.29
CA CYS A 157 -11.75 10.39 3.58
C CYS A 157 -13.09 9.64 3.73
N PRO A 158 -14.22 10.22 3.28
CA PRO A 158 -15.53 9.56 3.33
C PRO A 158 -15.57 8.21 2.63
N GLU A 159 -14.87 8.05 1.51
CA GLU A 159 -14.79 6.82 0.72
C GLU A 159 -14.16 5.68 1.55
N VAL A 160 -13.05 5.95 2.24
CA VAL A 160 -12.39 4.99 3.16
C VAL A 160 -13.33 4.62 4.32
N LYS A 161 -14.01 5.61 4.92
CA LYS A 161 -14.96 5.35 6.01
C LYS A 161 -16.14 4.48 5.56
N ALA A 162 -16.62 4.67 4.33
CA ALA A 162 -17.68 3.85 3.75
C ALA A 162 -17.21 2.38 3.61
N VAL A 163 -16.00 2.14 3.08
CA VAL A 163 -15.45 0.78 3.00
C VAL A 163 -15.36 0.12 4.38
N LEU A 164 -14.87 0.84 5.40
CA LEU A 164 -14.77 0.30 6.77
C LEU A 164 -16.14 -0.06 7.36
N ALA A 165 -17.17 0.75 7.08
CA ALA A 165 -18.52 0.56 7.61
C ALA A 165 -19.30 -0.55 6.87
N ASP A 166 -19.22 -0.56 5.54
CA ASP A 166 -20.06 -1.38 4.68
C ASP A 166 -19.46 -2.78 4.44
N GLU A 167 -18.15 -2.85 4.17
CA GLU A 167 -17.45 -4.10 3.85
C GLU A 167 -16.93 -4.82 5.12
N ARG A 168 -16.67 -4.08 6.21
CA ARG A 168 -16.23 -4.59 7.52
C ARG A 168 -15.06 -5.58 7.42
N PRO A 169 -13.94 -5.18 6.80
CA PRO A 169 -12.81 -6.07 6.60
C PRO A 169 -12.23 -6.59 7.92
N ASP A 170 -11.59 -7.76 7.90
CA ASP A 170 -10.91 -8.34 9.07
C ASP A 170 -9.52 -7.74 9.27
N VAL A 171 -8.86 -7.37 8.18
CA VAL A 171 -7.54 -6.72 8.17
C VAL A 171 -7.60 -5.47 7.30
N VAL A 172 -7.08 -4.36 7.83
CA VAL A 172 -6.98 -3.07 7.14
C VAL A 172 -5.53 -2.66 7.06
N VAL A 173 -5.00 -2.47 5.86
CA VAL A 173 -3.66 -1.90 5.65
C VAL A 173 -3.79 -0.44 5.24
N VAL A 174 -3.12 0.46 5.97
CA VAL A 174 -3.12 1.89 5.71
C VAL A 174 -1.70 2.44 5.65
N HIS A 175 -1.51 3.49 4.86
CA HIS A 175 -0.25 4.22 4.79
C HIS A 175 -0.27 5.37 5.81
N GLY A 176 0.68 5.36 6.77
CA GLY A 176 0.61 6.16 7.98
C GLY A 176 1.71 7.20 8.16
N CYS A 177 2.50 7.51 7.13
CA CYS A 177 3.66 8.39 7.25
C CYS A 177 3.31 9.89 7.30
N GLY A 178 2.07 10.30 7.06
CA GLY A 178 1.64 11.70 7.10
C GLY A 178 2.43 12.60 6.16
N ALA A 179 2.79 12.10 4.97
CA ALA A 179 3.64 12.78 4.01
C ALA A 179 3.09 14.15 3.58
N LEU A 180 3.98 15.10 3.27
CA LEU A 180 3.62 16.44 2.81
C LEU A 180 4.14 16.71 1.41
N TRP A 181 3.37 17.47 0.61
CA TRP A 181 3.77 17.97 -0.69
C TRP A 181 3.75 19.49 -0.73
N LYS A 182 4.90 20.12 -0.99
CA LYS A 182 5.05 21.58 -0.99
C LYS A 182 4.50 22.23 0.30
N GLY A 183 4.69 21.56 1.44
CA GLY A 183 4.21 22.01 2.75
C GLY A 183 2.70 21.84 2.99
N LYS A 184 1.99 21.18 2.09
CA LYS A 184 0.56 20.86 2.20
C LYS A 184 0.37 19.37 2.44
N GLY A 185 -0.69 19.00 3.10
CA GLY A 185 -1.02 17.61 3.42
C GLY A 185 -1.79 17.50 4.73
N PRO A 186 -1.84 16.31 5.31
CA PRO A 186 -1.13 15.09 4.89
C PRO A 186 -1.66 14.51 3.58
N LEU A 187 -0.77 13.87 2.80
CA LEU A 187 -1.10 13.18 1.55
C LEU A 187 -1.68 11.79 1.79
N VAL A 188 -1.17 11.12 2.81
CA VAL A 188 -1.63 9.83 3.35
C VAL A 188 -1.97 10.01 4.82
N MET A 189 -2.55 9.01 5.48
CA MET A 189 -2.93 9.16 6.88
C MET A 189 -1.75 9.57 7.77
N ASP A 190 -2.01 10.45 8.72
CA ASP A 190 -1.12 10.79 9.82
C ASP A 190 -1.49 9.99 11.09
N GLY A 191 -0.77 10.21 12.20
CA GLY A 191 -1.02 9.51 13.46
C GLY A 191 -2.49 9.61 13.94
N PRO A 192 -3.08 10.79 14.05
CA PRO A 192 -4.51 10.96 14.38
C PRO A 192 -5.46 10.20 13.48
N MET A 193 -5.26 10.24 12.15
CA MET A 193 -6.11 9.50 11.20
C MET A 193 -5.95 7.99 11.33
N VAL A 194 -4.73 7.49 11.57
CA VAL A 194 -4.49 6.07 11.84
C VAL A 194 -5.25 5.61 13.10
N LEU A 195 -5.16 6.37 14.20
CA LEU A 195 -5.89 6.03 15.42
C LEU A 195 -7.41 6.04 15.22
N GLU A 196 -7.91 6.99 14.44
CA GLU A 196 -9.34 7.05 14.12
C GLU A 196 -9.75 5.87 13.22
N THR A 197 -8.90 5.45 12.28
CA THR A 197 -9.13 4.24 11.49
C THR A 197 -9.26 3.01 12.38
N VAL A 198 -8.39 2.84 13.39
CA VAL A 198 -8.51 1.73 14.36
C VAL A 198 -9.84 1.75 15.08
N ARG A 199 -10.36 2.94 15.48
CA ARG A 199 -11.65 3.06 16.15
C ARG A 199 -12.81 2.72 15.23
N LEU A 200 -12.76 3.16 13.98
CA LEU A 200 -13.80 2.94 12.97
C LEU A 200 -13.82 1.51 12.42
N SER A 201 -12.70 0.80 12.46
CA SER A 201 -12.55 -0.54 11.88
C SER A 201 -13.21 -1.66 12.70
N GLY A 202 -13.90 -1.35 13.79
CA GLY A 202 -14.62 -2.34 14.61
C GLY A 202 -13.70 -3.43 15.16
N HIS A 203 -13.77 -4.65 14.63
CA HIS A 203 -12.96 -5.79 15.05
C HIS A 203 -11.62 -5.93 14.31
N ALA A 204 -11.44 -5.23 13.19
CA ALA A 204 -10.30 -5.41 12.31
C ALA A 204 -8.94 -5.16 12.99
N LYS A 205 -7.92 -5.87 12.55
CA LYS A 205 -6.53 -5.51 12.80
C LYS A 205 -6.10 -4.47 11.78
N VAL A 206 -5.52 -3.36 12.23
CA VAL A 206 -5.00 -2.28 11.37
C VAL A 206 -3.49 -2.40 11.28
N VAL A 207 -2.99 -2.63 10.08
CA VAL A 207 -1.55 -2.69 9.76
C VAL A 207 -1.14 -1.37 9.15
N VAL A 208 -0.10 -0.74 9.70
CA VAL A 208 0.37 0.55 9.20
C VAL A 208 1.70 0.39 8.48
N THR A 209 1.73 0.84 7.26
CA THR A 209 2.87 0.76 6.35
C THR A 209 3.25 2.15 5.81
N HIS A 210 4.13 2.22 4.82
CA HIS A 210 4.63 3.45 4.20
C HIS A 210 5.36 4.36 5.21
N LEU A 211 6.07 3.76 6.16
CA LEU A 211 6.82 4.45 7.20
C LEU A 211 8.33 4.40 6.92
N ASP A 212 9.06 5.45 7.35
CA ASP A 212 10.52 5.55 7.39
C ASP A 212 11.27 5.43 6.04
N ALA A 213 10.58 5.36 4.89
CA ALA A 213 11.20 5.12 3.59
C ALA A 213 11.26 6.36 2.67
N VAL A 214 10.40 7.36 2.89
CA VAL A 214 10.32 8.57 2.06
C VAL A 214 10.74 9.81 2.82
N ASP A 215 11.42 10.75 2.15
CA ASP A 215 12.02 11.94 2.78
C ASP A 215 11.00 13.04 3.14
N HIS A 216 9.76 12.94 2.69
CA HIS A 216 8.68 13.89 2.98
C HIS A 216 7.70 13.41 4.06
N ALA A 217 7.97 12.27 4.68
CA ALA A 217 7.23 11.77 5.83
C ALA A 217 7.34 12.69 7.04
N THR A 218 6.26 12.76 7.84
CA THR A 218 6.19 13.50 9.11
C THR A 218 5.99 12.60 10.31
N VAL A 219 5.65 11.33 10.09
CA VAL A 219 5.40 10.31 11.13
C VAL A 219 6.29 9.11 10.85
N SER A 220 7.11 8.73 11.83
CA SER A 220 7.92 7.50 11.84
C SER A 220 7.19 6.34 12.53
N ARG A 221 7.71 5.10 12.40
CA ARG A 221 7.26 3.95 13.20
C ARG A 221 7.31 4.24 14.70
N ALA A 222 8.40 4.84 15.16
CA ALA A 222 8.58 5.20 16.57
C ALA A 222 7.55 6.23 17.04
N ASP A 223 7.27 7.26 16.22
CA ASP A 223 6.24 8.25 16.53
C ASP A 223 4.85 7.62 16.61
N LEU A 224 4.50 6.78 15.64
CA LEU A 224 3.21 6.12 15.61
C LEU A 224 2.99 5.20 16.82
N ARG A 225 4.00 4.39 17.18
CA ARG A 225 3.96 3.54 18.38
C ARG A 225 3.79 4.37 19.66
N ARG A 226 4.49 5.51 19.77
CA ARG A 226 4.37 6.44 20.89
C ARG A 226 2.97 7.08 20.96
N ILE A 227 2.44 7.52 19.82
CA ILE A 227 1.10 8.12 19.72
C ILE A 227 0.03 7.08 20.11
N ALA A 228 0.15 5.85 19.62
CA ALA A 228 -0.77 4.75 19.92
C ALA A 228 -0.76 4.39 21.41
N ALA A 229 0.43 4.29 22.00
CA ALA A 229 0.57 4.03 23.45
C ALA A 229 -0.07 5.14 24.30
N ALA A 230 0.16 6.41 23.95
CA ALA A 230 -0.42 7.56 24.65
C ALA A 230 -1.97 7.59 24.54
N ALA A 231 -2.52 7.08 23.43
CA ALA A 231 -3.96 6.95 23.21
C ALA A 231 -4.57 5.66 23.76
N SER A 232 -3.77 4.81 24.45
CA SER A 232 -4.19 3.51 25.00
C SER A 232 -4.81 2.59 23.93
N ILE A 233 -4.30 2.63 22.70
CA ILE A 233 -4.73 1.72 21.63
C ILE A 233 -4.22 0.32 21.93
N ASP A 234 -5.10 -0.67 21.80
CA ASP A 234 -4.76 -2.07 21.94
C ASP A 234 -3.73 -2.48 20.87
N GLN A 235 -2.54 -2.92 21.31
CA GLN A 235 -1.45 -3.35 20.44
C GLN A 235 -1.80 -4.59 19.60
N SER A 236 -2.78 -5.38 20.02
CA SER A 236 -3.28 -6.50 19.20
C SER A 236 -4.09 -6.03 17.99
N ARG A 237 -4.57 -4.78 18.01
CA ARG A 237 -5.38 -4.18 16.96
C ARG A 237 -4.63 -3.26 16.03
N LEU A 238 -3.54 -2.63 16.50
CA LEU A 238 -2.68 -1.75 15.70
C LEU A 238 -1.31 -2.38 15.54
N LEU A 239 -1.01 -2.85 14.35
CA LEU A 239 0.24 -3.49 14.00
C LEU A 239 1.11 -2.51 13.20
N VAL A 240 2.35 -2.31 13.65
CA VAL A 240 3.33 -1.42 13.00
C VAL A 240 4.58 -2.25 12.69
N PRO A 241 4.57 -3.05 11.60
CA PRO A 241 5.64 -4.00 11.29
C PRO A 241 6.95 -3.31 10.90
N GLU A 242 8.06 -4.01 11.11
CA GLU A 242 9.36 -3.67 10.54
C GLU A 242 9.45 -4.14 9.08
N ASP A 243 10.39 -3.57 8.30
CA ASP A 243 10.65 -4.03 6.94
C ASP A 243 11.14 -5.49 6.97
N GLY A 244 10.55 -6.34 6.14
CA GLY A 244 10.79 -7.78 6.11
C GLY A 244 9.91 -8.62 7.03
N GLU A 245 9.19 -8.01 7.97
CA GLU A 245 8.34 -8.71 8.94
C GLU A 245 7.14 -9.39 8.26
N ILE A 246 6.79 -10.59 8.74
CA ILE A 246 5.63 -11.38 8.28
C ILE A 246 4.58 -11.38 9.39
N LEU A 247 3.37 -10.98 9.02
CA LEU A 247 2.19 -11.03 9.86
C LEU A 247 1.27 -12.16 9.38
N SER A 248 0.72 -12.95 10.32
CA SER A 248 -0.26 -14.00 10.03
C SER A 248 -1.63 -13.65 10.61
N PHE A 249 -2.69 -13.94 9.86
CA PHE A 249 -4.07 -13.60 10.20
C PHE A 249 -4.99 -14.81 10.04
#